data_5472eb78230357aa15a291881cbe4b7d
#
_entry.id   5472eb78230357aa15a291881cbe4b7d
#
_cell.length_a   1.000
_cell.length_b   1.000
_cell.length_c   1.000
_cell.angle_alpha   90.00
_cell.angle_beta   90.00
_cell.angle_gamma   90.00
#
_symmetry.space_group_name_H-M   'P 1'
#
loop_
_entity.id
_entity.type
_entity.pdbx_description
1 polymer ?
#
loop_
_entity_poly.entity_id
_entity_poly.type
_entity_poly.pdbx_seq_one_letter_code
_entity_poly.pdbx_strand_id
1 'polypeptide(L)'
;MRVILDTNILCSALMVPGGLPDRLYLAWRDRLFTLITSDEQLEEFRRVTRYPRIRARIEPSAAGTLHNELQHLAVVLQNLPEVDVSPDPWDNYLLSMAQMGKADFLVTADKRDVLALKAFGATRIVTTRQMLEELGRV
;
A
#
# COMPACT_ATOMS: atom_id res chain seq x y z
N MET A 1 11.41 -7.65 -6.80
CA MET A 1 10.53 -6.51 -7.14
C MET A 1 10.03 -5.89 -5.84
N ARG A 2 10.18 -4.60 -5.70
CA ARG A 2 9.86 -3.86 -4.46
C ARG A 2 8.60 -3.04 -4.71
N VAL A 3 7.59 -3.20 -3.87
CA VAL A 3 6.24 -2.66 -4.10
C VAL A 3 5.71 -1.96 -2.85
N ILE A 4 5.06 -0.83 -3.06
CA ILE A 4 4.30 -0.13 -2.02
C ILE A 4 2.82 -0.24 -2.36
N LEU A 5 2.01 -0.60 -1.37
CA LEU A 5 0.55 -0.58 -1.49
C LEU A 5 0.02 0.60 -0.68
N ASP A 6 -0.78 1.46 -1.31
CA ASP A 6 -1.47 2.53 -0.61
C ASP A 6 -2.31 1.94 0.54
N THR A 7 -2.46 2.67 1.62
CA THR A 7 -3.21 2.23 2.80
C THR A 7 -4.64 1.83 2.44
N ASN A 8 -5.28 2.53 1.51
CA ASN A 8 -6.63 2.17 1.06
C ASN A 8 -6.68 0.80 0.38
N ILE A 9 -5.61 0.41 -0.32
CA ILE A 9 -5.51 -0.94 -0.90
C ILE A 9 -5.45 -1.98 0.21
N LEU A 10 -4.66 -1.73 1.25
CA LEU A 10 -4.54 -2.64 2.40
C LEU A 10 -5.88 -2.81 3.10
N CYS A 11 -6.61 -1.73 3.33
CA CYS A 11 -7.94 -1.77 3.94
C CYS A 11 -8.94 -2.52 3.05
N SER A 12 -8.94 -2.25 1.75
CA SER A 12 -9.85 -2.88 0.80
C SER A 12 -9.61 -4.39 0.71
N ALA A 13 -8.36 -4.83 0.87
CA ALA A 13 -8.05 -6.26 0.90
C ALA A 13 -8.82 -6.98 2.01
N LEU A 14 -8.99 -6.32 3.16
CA LEU A 14 -9.73 -6.89 4.29
C LEU A 14 -11.25 -6.74 4.15
N MET A 15 -11.71 -5.73 3.42
CA MET A 15 -13.14 -5.42 3.31
C MET A 15 -13.85 -6.21 2.23
N VAL A 16 -13.13 -6.63 1.19
CA VAL A 16 -13.73 -7.29 0.00
C VAL A 16 -12.97 -8.58 -0.29
N PRO A 17 -13.35 -9.69 0.37
CA PRO A 17 -12.73 -10.99 0.11
C PRO A 17 -12.86 -11.37 -1.37
N GLY A 18 -11.76 -11.83 -1.96
CA GLY A 18 -11.72 -12.22 -3.37
C GLY A 18 -11.61 -11.06 -4.36
N GLY A 19 -11.63 -9.81 -3.89
CA GLY A 19 -11.43 -8.64 -4.75
C GLY A 19 -9.98 -8.49 -5.19
N LEU A 20 -9.73 -7.54 -6.07
CA LEU A 20 -8.36 -7.31 -6.59
C LEU A 20 -7.36 -6.97 -5.47
N PRO A 21 -7.70 -6.10 -4.50
CA PRO A 21 -6.78 -5.84 -3.39
C PRO A 21 -6.45 -7.09 -2.57
N ASP A 22 -7.44 -7.94 -2.30
CA ASP A 22 -7.22 -9.20 -1.59
C ASP A 22 -6.29 -10.12 -2.38
N ARG A 23 -6.49 -10.24 -3.68
CA ARG A 23 -5.60 -11.02 -4.56
C ARG A 23 -4.17 -10.50 -4.52
N LEU A 24 -3.99 -9.18 -4.45
CA LEU A 24 -2.68 -8.58 -4.38
C LEU A 24 -2.01 -8.86 -3.02
N TYR A 25 -2.79 -8.80 -1.94
CA TYR A 25 -2.33 -9.22 -0.63
C TYR A 25 -1.88 -10.68 -0.63
N LEU A 26 -2.67 -11.58 -1.23
CA LEU A 26 -2.32 -12.99 -1.32
C LEU A 26 -1.06 -13.22 -2.17
N ALA A 27 -0.87 -12.44 -3.23
CA ALA A 27 0.35 -12.50 -4.02
C ALA A 27 1.59 -12.13 -3.18
N TRP A 28 1.45 -11.14 -2.28
CA TRP A 28 2.51 -10.84 -1.32
C TRP A 28 2.76 -12.02 -0.37
N ARG A 29 1.70 -12.63 0.14
CA ARG A 29 1.82 -13.82 1.01
C ARG A 29 2.52 -14.98 0.29
N ASP A 30 2.32 -15.09 -1.01
CA ASP A 30 3.00 -16.07 -1.86
C ASP A 30 4.42 -15.64 -2.25
N ARG A 31 4.91 -14.53 -1.69
CA ARG A 31 6.26 -14.00 -1.89
C ARG A 31 6.58 -13.62 -3.34
N LEU A 32 5.58 -13.16 -4.08
CA LEU A 32 5.79 -12.71 -5.46
C LEU A 32 6.48 -11.35 -5.54
N PHE A 33 6.47 -10.59 -4.47
CA PHE A 33 7.17 -9.31 -4.37
C PHE A 33 7.52 -8.99 -2.92
N THR A 34 8.46 -8.06 -2.75
CA THR A 34 8.82 -7.50 -1.44
C THR A 34 7.93 -6.29 -1.18
N LEU A 35 7.18 -6.31 -0.08
CA LEU A 35 6.33 -5.19 0.30
C LEU A 35 7.13 -4.20 1.13
N ILE A 36 7.04 -2.92 0.77
CA ILE A 36 7.64 -1.80 1.49
C ILE A 36 6.53 -1.10 2.26
N THR A 37 6.74 -0.85 3.53
CA THR A 37 5.88 -0.03 4.37
C THR A 37 6.73 0.96 5.16
N SER A 38 6.13 1.71 6.06
CA SER A 38 6.83 2.68 6.91
C SER A 38 6.12 2.79 8.24
N ASP A 39 6.78 3.39 9.23
CA ASP A 39 6.15 3.68 10.51
C ASP A 39 4.91 4.56 10.32
N GLU A 40 4.98 5.52 9.40
CA GLU A 40 3.85 6.40 9.07
C GLU A 40 2.67 5.61 8.51
N GLN A 41 2.91 4.67 7.60
CA GLN A 41 1.85 3.83 7.04
C GLN A 41 1.26 2.89 8.08
N LEU A 42 2.08 2.29 8.93
CA LEU A 42 1.62 1.42 10.01
C LEU A 42 0.67 2.19 10.94
N GLU A 43 1.03 3.42 11.30
CA GLU A 43 0.20 4.28 12.14
C GLU A 43 -1.10 4.66 11.45
N GLU A 44 -1.05 5.03 10.18
CA GLU A 44 -2.24 5.34 9.39
C GLU A 44 -3.16 4.12 9.28
N PHE A 45 -2.62 2.96 8.97
CA PHE A 45 -3.40 1.73 8.85
C PHE A 45 -4.11 1.41 10.16
N ARG A 46 -3.39 1.52 11.29
CA ARG A 46 -3.94 1.29 12.61
C ARG A 46 -5.09 2.25 12.92
N ARG A 47 -4.93 3.53 12.58
CA ARG A 47 -5.95 4.54 12.81
C ARG A 47 -7.17 4.34 11.92
N VAL A 48 -6.97 4.14 10.64
CA VAL A 48 -8.04 4.01 9.65
C VAL A 48 -8.90 2.77 9.89
N THR A 49 -8.29 1.65 10.27
CA THR A 49 -9.05 0.41 10.54
C THR A 49 -9.90 0.49 11.79
N ARG A 50 -9.74 1.53 12.61
CA ARG A 50 -10.58 1.80 13.79
C ARG A 50 -11.74 2.74 13.52
N TYR A 51 -11.78 3.39 12.34
CA TYR A 51 -12.92 4.23 11.99
C TYR A 51 -14.18 3.37 11.92
N PRO A 52 -15.31 3.80 12.50
CA PRO A 52 -16.52 2.97 12.59
C PRO A 52 -16.97 2.43 11.23
N ARG A 53 -16.90 3.23 10.18
CA ARG A 53 -17.29 2.83 8.84
C ARG A 53 -16.42 1.69 8.28
N ILE A 54 -15.15 1.72 8.54
CA ILE A 54 -14.20 0.69 8.10
C ILE A 54 -14.31 -0.53 9.00
N ARG A 55 -14.30 -0.31 10.32
CA ARG A 55 -14.35 -1.37 11.32
C ARG A 55 -15.58 -2.26 11.17
N ALA A 56 -16.72 -1.68 10.77
CA ALA A 56 -17.96 -2.42 10.56
C ALA A 56 -17.88 -3.44 9.42
N ARG A 57 -16.90 -3.30 8.53
CA ARG A 57 -16.78 -4.11 7.31
C ARG A 57 -15.59 -5.08 7.35
N ILE A 58 -14.83 -5.12 8.42
CA ILE A 58 -13.68 -6.02 8.54
C ILE A 58 -13.78 -6.84 9.81
N GLU A 59 -13.24 -8.06 9.76
CA GLU A 59 -13.05 -8.90 10.92
C GLU A 59 -12.05 -8.22 11.87
N PRO A 60 -12.39 -7.97 13.15
CA PRO A 60 -11.48 -7.26 14.05
C PRO A 60 -10.10 -7.89 14.17
N SER A 61 -10.04 -9.23 14.22
CA SER A 61 -8.76 -9.95 14.28
C SER A 61 -7.96 -9.82 13.00
N ALA A 62 -8.60 -9.63 11.84
CA ALA A 62 -7.92 -9.52 10.55
C ALA A 62 -7.07 -8.24 10.46
N ALA A 63 -7.57 -7.13 11.00
CA ALA A 63 -6.81 -5.87 11.01
C ALA A 63 -5.53 -6.01 11.85
N GLY A 64 -5.63 -6.60 13.03
CA GLY A 64 -4.48 -6.85 13.88
C GLY A 64 -3.49 -7.82 13.26
N THR A 65 -3.98 -8.87 12.61
CA THR A 65 -3.13 -9.83 11.91
C THR A 65 -2.35 -9.17 10.77
N LEU A 66 -3.02 -8.38 9.93
CA LEU A 66 -2.34 -7.69 8.83
C LEU A 66 -1.32 -6.66 9.34
N HIS A 67 -1.68 -5.90 10.39
CA HIS A 67 -0.74 -4.97 11.00
C HIS A 67 0.52 -5.70 11.48
N ASN A 68 0.36 -6.83 12.14
CA ASN A 68 1.47 -7.63 12.62
C ASN A 68 2.31 -8.17 11.48
N GLU A 69 1.68 -8.64 10.40
CA GLU A 69 2.39 -9.10 9.20
C GLU A 69 3.20 -8.00 8.55
N LEU A 70 2.63 -6.80 8.46
CA LEU A 70 3.35 -5.63 7.93
C LEU A 70 4.59 -5.33 8.76
N GLN A 71 4.48 -5.37 10.08
CA GLN A 71 5.63 -5.12 10.96
C GLN A 71 6.75 -6.14 10.82
N HIS A 72 6.42 -7.40 10.61
CA HIS A 72 7.38 -8.50 10.70
C HIS A 72 7.82 -9.05 9.34
N LEU A 73 6.99 -8.92 8.30
CA LEU A 73 7.26 -9.52 6.99
C LEU A 73 7.56 -8.50 5.90
N ALA A 74 7.17 -7.25 6.07
CA ALA A 74 7.47 -6.19 5.10
C ALA A 74 8.75 -5.47 5.49
N VAL A 75 9.33 -4.73 4.54
CA VAL A 75 10.42 -3.81 4.83
C VAL A 75 9.83 -2.55 5.43
N VAL A 76 10.16 -2.23 6.66
CA VAL A 76 9.63 -1.08 7.39
C VAL A 76 10.62 0.07 7.35
N LEU A 77 10.28 1.13 6.62
CA LEU A 77 11.11 2.33 6.53
C LEU A 77 10.86 3.25 7.72
N GLN A 78 11.91 3.91 8.17
CA GLN A 78 11.86 4.88 9.26
C GLN A 78 12.49 6.19 8.81
N ASN A 79 12.06 7.30 9.42
CA ASN A 79 12.64 8.62 9.17
C ASN A 79 12.53 9.02 7.69
N LEU A 80 11.31 8.98 7.16
CA LEU A 80 11.06 9.35 5.77
C LEU A 80 11.47 10.80 5.50
N PRO A 81 12.20 11.07 4.39
CA PRO A 81 12.50 12.45 3.99
C PRO A 81 11.22 13.19 3.57
N GLU A 82 11.24 14.52 3.69
CA GLU A 82 10.13 15.33 3.20
C GLU A 82 10.12 15.35 1.68
N VAL A 83 8.92 15.18 1.12
CA VAL A 83 8.66 15.28 -0.32
C VAL A 83 7.46 16.19 -0.51
N ASP A 84 7.57 17.13 -1.42
CA ASP A 84 6.50 18.10 -1.72
C ASP A 84 6.26 18.11 -3.24
N VAL A 85 5.57 17.08 -3.72
CA VAL A 85 5.27 16.89 -5.15
C VAL A 85 3.78 16.93 -5.39
N SER A 86 2.99 16.30 -4.51
CA SER A 86 1.53 16.29 -4.61
C SER A 86 0.94 17.38 -3.72
N PRO A 87 -0.20 17.98 -4.13
CA PRO A 87 -0.93 18.91 -3.26
C PRO A 87 -1.47 18.26 -1.99
N ASP A 88 -1.65 16.94 -1.98
CA ASP A 88 -2.10 16.22 -0.79
C ASP A 88 -0.90 15.73 0.03
N PRO A 89 -0.74 16.19 1.28
CA PRO A 89 0.38 15.75 2.13
C PRO A 89 0.43 14.23 2.36
N TRP A 90 -0.72 13.57 2.35
CA TRP A 90 -0.77 12.11 2.53
C TRP A 90 -0.14 11.37 1.36
N ASP A 91 -0.29 11.90 0.15
CA ASP A 91 0.34 11.33 -1.03
C ASP A 91 1.86 11.48 -0.96
N ASN A 92 2.34 12.57 -0.38
CA ASN A 92 3.76 12.87 -0.31
C ASN A 92 4.53 11.86 0.53
N TYR A 93 3.95 11.31 1.61
CA TYR A 93 4.66 10.29 2.35
C TYR A 93 4.80 8.98 1.55
N LEU A 94 3.81 8.64 0.72
CA LEU A 94 3.90 7.49 -0.17
C LEU A 94 5.02 7.67 -1.20
N LEU A 95 5.15 8.86 -1.76
CA LEU A 95 6.24 9.19 -2.68
C LEU A 95 7.59 9.16 -1.98
N SER A 96 7.66 9.62 -0.74
CA SER A 96 8.87 9.53 0.08
C SER A 96 9.26 8.07 0.33
N MET A 97 8.27 7.20 0.61
CA MET A 97 8.51 5.77 0.75
C MET A 97 9.09 5.18 -0.55
N ALA A 98 8.53 5.58 -1.69
CA ALA A 98 8.99 5.09 -2.99
C ALA A 98 10.45 5.44 -3.24
N GLN A 99 10.82 6.67 -2.92
CA GLN A 99 12.19 7.15 -3.09
C GLN A 99 13.15 6.45 -2.12
N MET A 100 12.86 6.48 -0.84
CA MET A 100 13.72 5.89 0.19
C MET A 100 13.80 4.37 0.07
N GLY A 101 12.68 3.72 -0.21
CA GLY A 101 12.60 2.27 -0.32
C GLY A 101 13.02 1.74 -1.69
N LYS A 102 13.34 2.62 -2.64
CA LYS A 102 13.69 2.24 -4.01
C LYS A 102 12.64 1.30 -4.60
N ALA A 103 11.37 1.70 -4.49
CA ALA A 103 10.27 0.88 -4.97
C ALA A 103 10.24 0.83 -6.50
N ASP A 104 9.92 -0.34 -7.03
CA ASP A 104 9.67 -0.52 -8.46
C ASP A 104 8.25 -0.06 -8.81
N PHE A 105 7.30 -0.29 -7.90
CA PHE A 105 5.89 0.05 -8.09
C PHE A 105 5.29 0.67 -6.84
N LEU A 106 4.43 1.66 -7.05
CA LEU A 106 3.50 2.18 -6.05
C LEU A 106 2.09 1.91 -6.57
N VAL A 107 1.32 1.13 -5.82
CA VAL A 107 -0.04 0.73 -6.19
C VAL A 107 -1.04 1.60 -5.45
N THR A 108 -1.91 2.27 -6.17
CA THR A 108 -2.91 3.17 -5.60
C THR A 108 -4.20 3.16 -6.41
N ALA A 109 -5.31 3.51 -5.76
CA ALA A 109 -6.59 3.75 -6.42
C ALA A 109 -6.87 5.25 -6.57
N ASP A 110 -5.97 6.13 -6.11
CA ASP A 110 -6.12 7.57 -6.24
C ASP A 110 -5.91 7.99 -7.69
N LYS A 111 -6.99 8.37 -8.36
CA LYS A 111 -6.98 8.74 -9.77
C LYS A 111 -6.66 10.21 -10.01
N ARG A 112 -6.65 11.04 -8.97
CA ARG A 112 -6.48 12.49 -9.14
C ARG A 112 -5.02 12.91 -9.12
N ASP A 113 -4.34 12.60 -8.03
CA ASP A 113 -3.02 13.17 -7.76
C ASP A 113 -1.89 12.17 -8.01
N VAL A 114 -1.83 11.10 -7.23
CA VAL A 114 -0.69 10.17 -7.28
C VAL A 114 -0.72 9.33 -8.54
N LEU A 115 -1.87 8.72 -8.87
CA LEU A 115 -1.98 7.88 -10.05
C LEU A 115 -1.76 8.67 -11.34
N ALA A 116 -2.17 9.95 -11.37
CA ALA A 116 -1.98 10.83 -12.52
C ALA A 116 -0.51 11.11 -12.82
N LEU A 117 0.39 10.98 -11.85
CA LEU A 117 1.83 11.13 -12.07
C LEU A 117 2.42 10.03 -12.94
N LYS A 118 1.83 8.82 -12.92
CA LYS A 118 2.27 7.62 -13.64
C LYS A 118 3.63 7.09 -13.21
N ALA A 119 4.53 7.95 -12.77
CA ALA A 119 5.85 7.57 -12.27
C ALA A 119 6.38 8.66 -11.34
N PHE A 120 7.24 8.24 -10.42
CA PHE A 120 8.00 9.15 -9.56
C PHE A 120 9.43 8.59 -9.46
N GLY A 121 10.39 9.27 -10.09
CA GLY A 121 11.73 8.73 -10.24
C GLY A 121 11.70 7.40 -10.96
N ALA A 122 12.29 6.37 -10.38
CA ALA A 122 12.32 5.02 -10.94
C ALA A 122 11.08 4.18 -10.58
N THR A 123 10.16 4.73 -9.80
CA THR A 123 8.95 4.02 -9.35
C THR A 123 7.81 4.25 -10.34
N ARG A 124 7.22 3.18 -10.86
CA ARG A 124 5.99 3.25 -11.66
C ARG A 124 4.78 3.28 -10.73
N ILE A 125 3.82 4.14 -11.04
CA ILE A 125 2.60 4.27 -10.25
C ILE A 125 1.47 3.62 -11.03
N VAL A 126 0.85 2.59 -10.44
CA VAL A 126 -0.08 1.70 -11.15
C VAL A 126 -1.32 1.44 -10.31
N THR A 127 -2.37 0.96 -10.98
CA THR A 127 -3.57 0.46 -10.32
C THR A 127 -3.36 -0.97 -9.81
N THR A 128 -4.28 -1.42 -8.95
CA THR A 128 -4.26 -2.81 -8.46
C THR A 128 -4.31 -3.80 -9.62
N ARG A 129 -5.16 -3.56 -10.61
CA ARG A 129 -5.27 -4.42 -11.79
C ARG A 129 -3.97 -4.46 -12.58
N GLN A 130 -3.39 -3.30 -12.84
CA GLN A 130 -2.11 -3.23 -13.57
C GLN A 130 -1.01 -3.99 -12.84
N MET A 131 -0.98 -3.89 -11.51
CA MET A 131 0.02 -4.61 -10.72
C MET A 131 -0.18 -6.12 -10.81
N LEU A 132 -1.42 -6.61 -10.74
CA LEU A 132 -1.71 -8.03 -10.91
C LEU A 132 -1.35 -8.52 -12.30
N GLU A 133 -1.59 -7.73 -13.33
CA GLU A 133 -1.15 -8.03 -14.70
C GLU A 133 0.38 -8.17 -14.77
N GLU A 134 1.09 -7.26 -14.13
CA GLU A 134 2.56 -7.29 -14.06
C GLU A 134 3.06 -8.58 -13.39
N LEU A 135 2.32 -9.07 -12.40
CA LEU A 135 2.64 -10.32 -11.71
C LEU A 135 2.15 -11.57 -12.42
N GLY A 136 1.38 -11.42 -13.51
CA GLY A 136 0.78 -12.55 -14.21
C GLY A 136 -0.36 -13.21 -13.43
N ARG A 137 -1.08 -12.44 -12.61
CA ARG A 137 -2.11 -12.94 -11.68
C ARG A 137 -3.52 -12.42 -11.99
N VAL A 138 -3.76 -11.88 -13.14
CA VAL A 138 -5.12 -11.45 -13.57
C VAL A 138 -5.85 -12.59 -14.24
#